data_c4c362d8e1a424672187c632ddb9c3af
#
_entry.id   c4c362d8e1a424672187c632ddb9c3af
#
_cell.length_a   1.000
_cell.length_b   1.000
_cell.length_c   1.000
_cell.angle_alpha   90.00
_cell.angle_beta   90.00
_cell.angle_gamma   90.00
#
_symmetry.space_group_name_H-M   'P 1'
#
loop_
_entity.id
_entity.type
_entity.pdbx_description
1 polymer ?
#
loop_
_entity_poly.entity_id
_entity_poly.type
_entity_poly.pdbx_seq_one_letter_code
_entity_poly.pdbx_strand_id
1 'polypeptide(L)'
;MNEFFQWVMLHNRPWDTHPPLSDAETEELFELMADPSLDDDAMTIDMADGYMTACAIGPSPVPVHLWLEAIFAQPTLPLPHDPARQQRLLQLLMRRYSDIQAALSVPPADTTVDTLYTPLSSELEEGDCITPHQLNAQGDRIGDWELKYWAEGFRLAVAADDEWAPLLIDPEGAPLLTPVVLYSTGYNPDNPDFQLDAESRTLLPALIGSLYALHDWWRQYRQTHGAHQAHTITPTLVRESPKVGRNDPCP
;
A
#
# COMPACT_ATOMS: atom_id res chain seq x y z
N MET A 1 15.68 -18.07 -16.58
CA MET A 1 15.68 -16.63 -16.25
C MET A 1 14.32 -16.14 -16.67
N ASN A 2 13.49 -15.74 -15.71
CA ASN A 2 12.08 -15.42 -15.90
C ASN A 2 11.94 -14.21 -16.85
N GLU A 3 10.99 -14.25 -17.79
CA GLU A 3 10.69 -13.15 -18.74
C GLU A 3 10.45 -11.83 -18.02
N PHE A 4 9.91 -11.88 -16.82
CA PHE A 4 9.72 -10.75 -15.92
C PHE A 4 11.06 -10.08 -15.55
N PHE A 5 12.10 -10.85 -15.20
CA PHE A 5 13.43 -10.32 -14.92
C PHE A 5 14.02 -9.60 -16.13
N GLN A 6 13.79 -10.14 -17.34
CA GLN A 6 14.21 -9.49 -18.58
C GLN A 6 13.46 -8.18 -18.80
N TRP A 7 12.14 -8.17 -18.54
CA TRP A 7 11.34 -6.96 -18.69
C TRP A 7 11.80 -5.86 -17.72
N VAL A 8 11.96 -6.18 -16.42
CA VAL A 8 12.44 -5.22 -15.41
C VAL A 8 13.82 -4.70 -15.74
N MET A 9 14.75 -5.57 -16.21
CA MET A 9 16.10 -5.15 -16.59
C MET A 9 16.14 -4.29 -17.85
N LEU A 10 15.25 -4.55 -18.81
CA LEU A 10 15.15 -3.76 -20.05
C LEU A 10 14.48 -2.40 -19.82
N HIS A 11 13.60 -2.30 -18.82
CA HIS A 11 12.84 -1.10 -18.53
C HIS A 11 13.28 -0.41 -17.24
N ASN A 12 14.39 -0.86 -16.63
CA ASN A 12 15.00 -0.25 -15.45
C ASN A 12 15.71 1.07 -15.83
N ARG A 13 14.95 1.98 -16.45
CA ARG A 13 15.37 3.37 -16.62
C ARG A 13 14.98 4.11 -15.35
N PRO A 14 15.74 5.14 -14.93
CA PRO A 14 15.31 6.00 -13.84
C PRO A 14 13.93 6.56 -14.21
N TRP A 15 12.90 6.11 -13.48
CA TRP A 15 11.51 6.54 -13.65
C TRP A 15 11.32 7.99 -13.17
N ASP A 16 12.37 8.56 -12.60
CA ASP A 16 12.47 9.88 -11.96
C ASP A 16 12.13 11.07 -12.85
N THR A 17 11.82 10.84 -14.12
CA THR A 17 11.54 11.92 -15.10
C THR A 17 10.08 11.93 -15.60
N HIS A 18 9.24 11.02 -15.12
CA HIS A 18 7.82 10.99 -15.50
C HIS A 18 7.01 11.88 -14.56
N PRO A 19 6.03 12.64 -15.09
CA PRO A 19 5.07 13.31 -14.22
C PRO A 19 4.27 12.27 -13.43
N PRO A 20 3.71 12.63 -12.26
CA PRO A 20 2.77 11.78 -11.54
C PRO A 20 1.65 11.24 -12.44
N LEU A 21 1.03 10.14 -12.04
CA LEU A 21 -0.13 9.62 -12.76
C LEU A 21 -1.20 10.70 -12.86
N SER A 22 -1.73 10.90 -14.06
CA SER A 22 -2.93 11.72 -14.25
C SER A 22 -4.16 11.00 -13.72
N ASP A 23 -5.26 11.73 -13.46
CA ASP A 23 -6.53 11.14 -13.00
C ASP A 23 -6.99 10.00 -13.93
N ALA A 24 -6.91 10.21 -15.24
CA ALA A 24 -7.28 9.18 -16.23
C ALA A 24 -6.36 7.93 -16.16
N GLU A 25 -5.07 8.09 -15.85
CA GLU A 25 -4.16 6.97 -15.69
C GLU A 25 -4.37 6.26 -14.34
N THR A 26 -4.77 7.01 -13.33
CA THR A 26 -5.17 6.43 -12.04
C THR A 26 -6.44 5.60 -12.21
N GLU A 27 -7.46 6.11 -12.90
CA GLU A 27 -8.68 5.37 -13.21
C GLU A 27 -8.39 4.11 -14.05
N GLU A 28 -7.53 4.23 -15.08
CA GLU A 28 -7.07 3.08 -15.87
C GLU A 28 -6.38 2.02 -14.99
N LEU A 29 -5.58 2.45 -14.01
CA LEU A 29 -4.93 1.54 -13.07
C LEU A 29 -5.96 0.81 -12.19
N PHE A 30 -6.99 1.50 -11.70
CA PHE A 30 -8.10 0.88 -10.98
C PHE A 30 -8.80 -0.18 -11.82
N GLU A 31 -9.14 0.13 -13.08
CA GLU A 31 -9.78 -0.81 -14.00
C GLU A 31 -8.91 -2.05 -14.30
N LEU A 32 -7.60 -1.85 -14.47
CA LEU A 32 -6.67 -2.95 -14.73
C LEU A 32 -6.48 -3.84 -13.51
N MET A 33 -6.45 -3.28 -12.30
CA MET A 33 -6.35 -4.04 -11.05
C MET A 33 -7.66 -4.74 -10.66
N ALA A 34 -8.78 -4.30 -11.21
CA ALA A 34 -10.09 -4.94 -11.04
C ALA A 34 -10.38 -6.03 -12.11
N ASP A 35 -9.42 -6.35 -12.99
CA ASP A 35 -9.63 -7.32 -14.08
C ASP A 35 -9.97 -8.71 -13.50
N PRO A 36 -11.12 -9.30 -13.90
CA PRO A 36 -11.58 -10.58 -13.35
C PRO A 36 -10.69 -11.79 -13.70
N SER A 37 -9.70 -11.61 -14.57
CA SER A 37 -8.70 -12.64 -14.88
C SER A 37 -7.49 -12.62 -13.96
N LEU A 38 -7.38 -11.64 -13.07
CA LEU A 38 -6.41 -11.67 -11.97
C LEU A 38 -6.79 -12.75 -10.97
N ASP A 39 -5.81 -13.23 -10.23
CA ASP A 39 -6.02 -14.21 -9.17
C ASP A 39 -6.95 -13.64 -8.09
N ASP A 40 -7.80 -14.47 -7.51
CA ASP A 40 -8.72 -14.05 -6.43
C ASP A 40 -7.97 -13.62 -5.15
N ASP A 41 -6.73 -14.08 -5.00
CA ASP A 41 -5.84 -13.70 -3.90
C ASP A 41 -4.99 -12.45 -4.22
N ALA A 42 -5.11 -11.87 -5.43
CA ALA A 42 -4.41 -10.64 -5.78
C ALA A 42 -4.92 -9.45 -4.93
N MET A 43 -4.01 -8.56 -4.57
CA MET A 43 -4.38 -7.35 -3.82
C MET A 43 -5.28 -6.43 -4.65
N THR A 44 -6.20 -5.75 -3.99
CA THR A 44 -6.89 -4.60 -4.59
C THR A 44 -5.89 -3.45 -4.79
N ILE A 45 -6.25 -2.44 -5.57
CA ILE A 45 -5.32 -1.33 -5.88
C ILE A 45 -4.92 -0.54 -4.63
N ASP A 46 -5.85 -0.31 -3.72
CA ASP A 46 -5.60 0.33 -2.43
C ASP A 46 -4.65 -0.51 -1.55
N MET A 47 -4.85 -1.82 -1.44
CA MET A 47 -3.90 -2.71 -0.76
C MET A 47 -2.52 -2.66 -1.42
N ALA A 48 -2.46 -2.72 -2.76
CA ALA A 48 -1.21 -2.64 -3.50
C ALA A 48 -0.49 -1.30 -3.29
N ASP A 49 -1.23 -0.20 -3.23
CA ASP A 49 -0.67 1.14 -2.95
C ASP A 49 -0.07 1.21 -1.54
N GLY A 50 -0.78 0.70 -0.54
CA GLY A 50 -0.27 0.61 0.83
C GLY A 50 0.97 -0.28 0.93
N TYR A 51 0.96 -1.43 0.27
CA TYR A 51 2.10 -2.35 0.20
C TYR A 51 3.33 -1.68 -0.43
N MET A 52 3.14 -1.04 -1.59
CA MET A 52 4.19 -0.29 -2.28
C MET A 52 4.73 0.86 -1.44
N THR A 53 3.86 1.54 -0.69
CA THR A 53 4.27 2.63 0.20
C THR A 53 5.18 2.12 1.32
N ALA A 54 4.85 1.00 1.95
CA ALA A 54 5.74 0.38 2.93
C ALA A 54 7.08 -0.04 2.31
N CYS A 55 7.07 -0.62 1.11
CA CYS A 55 8.30 -0.95 0.38
C CYS A 55 9.16 0.28 0.06
N ALA A 56 8.53 1.42 -0.23
CA ALA A 56 9.24 2.68 -0.52
C ALA A 56 9.85 3.32 0.73
N ILE A 57 9.15 3.23 1.87
CA ILE A 57 9.59 3.77 3.16
C ILE A 57 10.64 2.88 3.83
N GLY A 58 10.50 1.58 3.72
CA GLY A 58 11.11 0.53 4.51
C GLY A 58 12.62 0.56 4.68
N PRO A 59 13.16 -0.45 5.43
CA PRO A 59 14.57 -0.50 5.81
C PRO A 59 15.52 -0.51 4.63
N SER A 60 15.12 -1.14 3.54
CA SER A 60 15.92 -1.26 2.33
C SER A 60 15.05 -1.41 1.08
N PRO A 61 15.62 -1.10 -0.11
CA PRO A 61 14.89 -1.24 -1.36
C PRO A 61 14.45 -2.68 -1.61
N VAL A 62 13.16 -2.90 -1.73
CA VAL A 62 12.61 -4.21 -2.09
C VAL A 62 12.70 -4.41 -3.61
N PRO A 63 13.29 -5.52 -4.10
CA PRO A 63 13.33 -5.81 -5.52
C PRO A 63 11.93 -5.88 -6.14
N VAL A 64 11.75 -5.24 -7.30
CA VAL A 64 10.45 -5.08 -7.98
C VAL A 64 9.70 -6.41 -8.14
N HIS A 65 10.39 -7.49 -8.51
CA HIS A 65 9.76 -8.78 -8.71
C HIS A 65 9.14 -9.37 -7.42
N LEU A 66 9.70 -9.05 -6.25
CA LEU A 66 9.21 -9.55 -4.96
C LEU A 66 7.90 -8.85 -4.56
N TRP A 67 7.83 -7.54 -4.66
CA TRP A 67 6.60 -6.84 -4.31
C TRP A 67 5.50 -7.05 -5.37
N LEU A 68 5.83 -7.25 -6.65
CA LEU A 68 4.85 -7.64 -7.65
C LEU A 68 4.33 -9.08 -7.42
N GLU A 69 5.21 -10.02 -7.06
CA GLU A 69 4.81 -11.37 -6.66
C GLU A 69 3.82 -11.35 -5.48
N ALA A 70 4.06 -10.48 -4.51
CA ALA A 70 3.16 -10.31 -3.38
C ALA A 70 1.83 -9.67 -3.79
N ILE A 71 1.85 -8.61 -4.63
CA ILE A 71 0.62 -7.93 -5.10
C ILE A 71 -0.28 -8.88 -5.90
N PHE A 72 0.30 -9.68 -6.79
CA PHE A 72 -0.49 -10.58 -7.65
C PHE A 72 -0.65 -11.98 -7.09
N ALA A 73 -0.15 -12.27 -5.90
CA ALA A 73 -0.17 -13.57 -5.23
C ALA A 73 0.37 -14.73 -6.09
N GLN A 74 1.23 -14.42 -7.09
CA GLN A 74 1.77 -15.40 -8.02
C GLN A 74 3.17 -15.01 -8.52
N PRO A 75 4.04 -16.01 -8.79
CA PRO A 75 5.41 -15.77 -9.25
C PRO A 75 5.51 -15.44 -10.76
N THR A 76 4.37 -15.33 -11.44
CA THR A 76 4.28 -15.05 -12.88
C THR A 76 3.66 -13.68 -13.11
N LEU A 77 3.92 -13.12 -14.30
CA LEU A 77 3.29 -11.86 -14.67
C LEU A 77 1.76 -11.99 -14.73
N PRO A 78 1.01 -10.99 -14.26
CA PRO A 78 -0.44 -10.97 -14.36
C PRO A 78 -0.88 -10.86 -15.83
N LEU A 79 -2.15 -11.15 -16.11
CA LEU A 79 -2.78 -11.00 -17.44
C LEU A 79 -1.97 -11.70 -18.58
N PRO A 80 -1.63 -12.99 -18.47
CA PRO A 80 -0.75 -13.65 -19.44
C PRO A 80 -1.35 -13.74 -20.85
N HIS A 81 -2.66 -13.58 -20.99
CA HIS A 81 -3.38 -13.68 -22.26
C HIS A 81 -3.54 -12.34 -22.98
N ASP A 82 -3.14 -11.22 -22.34
CA ASP A 82 -3.16 -9.88 -22.93
C ASP A 82 -1.85 -9.14 -22.64
N PRO A 83 -0.81 -9.33 -23.46
CA PRO A 83 0.50 -8.71 -23.24
C PRO A 83 0.47 -7.19 -23.25
N ALA A 84 -0.46 -6.56 -23.98
CA ALA A 84 -0.56 -5.11 -24.03
C ALA A 84 -1.11 -4.54 -22.72
N ARG A 85 -2.19 -5.13 -22.19
CA ARG A 85 -2.73 -4.76 -20.88
C ARG A 85 -1.75 -5.08 -19.76
N GLN A 86 -1.10 -6.24 -19.83
CA GLN A 86 -0.04 -6.62 -18.88
C GLN A 86 1.06 -5.55 -18.82
N GLN A 87 1.62 -5.16 -19.97
CA GLN A 87 2.65 -4.15 -20.04
C GLN A 87 2.16 -2.81 -19.49
N ARG A 88 0.93 -2.42 -19.80
CA ARG A 88 0.33 -1.18 -19.33
C ARG A 88 0.15 -1.18 -17.82
N LEU A 89 -0.42 -2.24 -17.25
CA LEU A 89 -0.57 -2.43 -15.81
C LEU A 89 0.76 -2.28 -15.07
N LEU A 90 1.79 -3.00 -15.52
CA LEU A 90 3.11 -2.93 -14.91
C LEU A 90 3.74 -1.53 -15.03
N GLN A 91 3.56 -0.86 -16.16
CA GLN A 91 4.04 0.51 -16.36
C GLN A 91 3.37 1.48 -15.37
N LEU A 92 2.07 1.38 -15.17
CA LEU A 92 1.33 2.25 -14.24
C LEU A 92 1.73 1.99 -12.79
N LEU A 93 1.84 0.72 -12.38
CA LEU A 93 2.32 0.36 -11.05
C LEU A 93 3.73 0.88 -10.78
N MET A 94 4.64 0.73 -11.73
CA MET A 94 6.01 1.25 -11.59
C MET A 94 6.06 2.77 -11.48
N ARG A 95 5.24 3.48 -12.26
CA ARG A 95 5.13 4.93 -12.15
C ARG A 95 4.56 5.32 -10.80
N ARG A 96 3.46 4.67 -10.35
CA ARG A 96 2.89 4.93 -9.03
C ARG A 96 3.92 4.73 -7.91
N TYR A 97 4.70 3.64 -7.97
CA TYR A 97 5.78 3.40 -7.01
C TYR A 97 6.82 4.54 -7.00
N SER A 98 7.19 5.03 -8.18
CA SER A 98 8.11 6.18 -8.30
C SER A 98 7.50 7.47 -7.76
N ASP A 99 6.21 7.69 -7.98
CA ASP A 99 5.49 8.85 -7.45
C ASP A 99 5.46 8.83 -5.90
N ILE A 100 5.22 7.64 -5.32
CA ILE A 100 5.29 7.45 -3.86
C ILE A 100 6.69 7.82 -3.34
N GLN A 101 7.74 7.28 -3.95
CA GLN A 101 9.12 7.57 -3.55
C GLN A 101 9.47 9.05 -3.68
N ALA A 102 9.06 9.68 -4.78
CA ALA A 102 9.29 11.10 -5.01
C ALA A 102 8.58 11.97 -3.96
N ALA A 103 7.29 11.73 -3.72
CA ALA A 103 6.50 12.47 -2.76
C ALA A 103 7.07 12.36 -1.33
N LEU A 104 7.40 11.15 -0.88
CA LEU A 104 7.94 10.92 0.46
C LEU A 104 9.38 11.41 0.64
N SER A 105 10.11 11.65 -0.45
CA SER A 105 11.46 12.21 -0.41
C SER A 105 11.49 13.71 -0.17
N VAL A 106 10.37 14.40 -0.39
CA VAL A 106 10.26 15.85 -0.13
C VAL A 106 10.01 16.06 1.36
N PRO A 107 10.82 16.89 2.05
CA PRO A 107 10.55 17.19 3.46
C PRO A 107 9.15 17.80 3.65
N PRO A 108 8.42 17.48 4.73
CA PRO A 108 7.07 18.01 4.96
C PRO A 108 6.98 19.55 4.93
N ALA A 109 8.05 20.24 5.33
CA ALA A 109 8.12 21.71 5.32
C ALA A 109 8.14 22.31 3.90
N ASP A 110 8.56 21.52 2.91
CA ASP A 110 8.71 21.94 1.51
C ASP A 110 7.59 21.37 0.63
N THR A 111 6.67 20.60 1.22
CA THR A 111 5.56 19.95 0.50
C THR A 111 4.46 20.96 0.19
N THR A 112 3.97 20.94 -1.05
CA THR A 112 2.75 21.63 -1.47
C THR A 112 1.60 20.63 -1.56
N VAL A 113 0.37 21.11 -1.73
CA VAL A 113 -0.80 20.23 -1.95
C VAL A 113 -0.57 19.27 -3.12
N ASP A 114 0.10 19.75 -4.18
CA ASP A 114 0.35 18.95 -5.40
C ASP A 114 1.49 17.96 -5.26
N THR A 115 2.35 18.11 -4.25
CA THR A 115 3.51 17.23 -3.99
C THR A 115 3.34 16.36 -2.75
N LEU A 116 2.25 16.58 -2.01
CA LEU A 116 1.94 15.78 -0.83
C LEU A 116 1.57 14.36 -1.27
N TYR A 117 2.15 13.36 -0.61
CA TYR A 117 1.72 11.98 -0.79
C TYR A 117 0.24 11.84 -0.42
N THR A 118 -0.52 11.22 -1.29
CA THR A 118 -1.93 10.89 -1.08
C THR A 118 -2.11 9.39 -1.34
N PRO A 119 -2.63 8.61 -0.36
CA PRO A 119 -2.99 7.21 -0.56
C PRO A 119 -4.02 7.08 -1.67
N LEU A 120 -3.90 6.03 -2.49
CA LEU A 120 -5.01 5.62 -3.37
C LEU A 120 -6.03 4.88 -2.50
N SER A 121 -7.29 5.26 -2.62
CA SER A 121 -8.40 4.53 -2.02
C SER A 121 -9.52 4.39 -3.05
N SER A 122 -10.14 3.21 -3.09
CA SER A 122 -11.37 3.01 -3.82
C SER A 122 -12.51 3.67 -3.05
N GLU A 123 -13.24 4.58 -3.67
CA GLU A 123 -14.49 5.08 -3.10
C GLU A 123 -15.49 3.92 -3.05
N LEU A 124 -16.16 3.75 -1.91
CA LEU A 124 -17.28 2.83 -1.82
C LEU A 124 -18.44 3.42 -2.64
N GLU A 125 -18.84 2.73 -3.69
CA GLU A 125 -19.94 3.19 -4.55
C GLU A 125 -21.26 3.21 -3.78
N GLU A 126 -22.17 4.11 -4.20
CA GLU A 126 -23.52 4.17 -3.64
C GLU A 126 -24.27 2.89 -4.06
N GLY A 127 -24.50 1.99 -3.12
CA GLY A 127 -25.12 0.69 -3.37
C GLY A 127 -24.29 -0.53 -2.96
N ASP A 128 -23.03 -0.33 -2.57
CA ASP A 128 -22.22 -1.39 -2.01
C ASP A 128 -22.84 -1.95 -0.73
N CYS A 129 -22.80 -3.28 -0.59
CA CYS A 129 -23.27 -3.96 0.60
C CYS A 129 -22.45 -3.54 1.82
N ILE A 130 -23.06 -2.72 2.67
CA ILE A 130 -22.47 -2.30 3.93
C ILE A 130 -22.68 -3.41 4.96
N THR A 131 -21.59 -4.00 5.42
CA THR A 131 -21.67 -4.95 6.54
C THR A 131 -21.96 -4.20 7.85
N PRO A 132 -22.55 -4.86 8.88
CA PRO A 132 -22.80 -4.24 10.18
C PRO A 132 -21.53 -3.65 10.83
N HIS A 133 -20.35 -4.13 10.47
CA HIS A 133 -19.06 -3.62 10.97
C HIS A 133 -18.63 -2.29 10.34
N GLN A 134 -19.30 -1.88 9.28
CA GLN A 134 -19.06 -0.61 8.56
C GLN A 134 -20.05 0.48 8.99
N LEU A 135 -20.85 0.22 10.02
CA LEU A 135 -21.80 1.17 10.58
C LEU A 135 -21.42 1.49 12.02
N ASN A 136 -21.52 2.78 12.39
CA ASN A 136 -21.42 3.17 13.80
C ASN A 136 -22.68 2.75 14.57
N ALA A 137 -22.69 3.00 15.89
CA ALA A 137 -23.83 2.69 16.74
C ALA A 137 -25.12 3.44 16.35
N GLN A 138 -25.03 4.50 15.58
CA GLN A 138 -26.13 5.31 15.05
C GLN A 138 -26.62 4.80 13.69
N GLY A 139 -25.95 3.84 13.09
CA GLY A 139 -26.25 3.30 11.77
C GLY A 139 -25.67 4.10 10.61
N ASP A 140 -24.80 5.08 10.91
CA ASP A 140 -24.09 5.83 9.86
C ASP A 140 -22.89 5.06 9.34
N ARG A 141 -22.59 5.23 8.07
CA ARG A 141 -21.39 4.66 7.43
C ARG A 141 -20.14 5.21 8.10
N ILE A 142 -19.23 4.33 8.49
CA ILE A 142 -17.93 4.72 9.05
C ILE A 142 -17.05 5.13 7.85
N GLY A 143 -16.88 6.47 7.69
CA GLY A 143 -16.32 7.05 6.46
C GLY A 143 -14.86 6.77 6.15
N ASP A 144 -14.06 6.35 7.14
CA ASP A 144 -12.62 6.14 6.97
C ASP A 144 -12.22 4.69 6.70
N TRP A 145 -13.20 3.83 6.48
CA TRP A 145 -12.96 2.46 6.04
C TRP A 145 -12.34 2.37 4.65
N GLU A 146 -12.39 3.42 3.87
CA GLU A 146 -11.74 3.53 2.58
C GLU A 146 -10.22 3.23 2.67
N LEU A 147 -9.56 3.70 3.74
CA LEU A 147 -8.14 3.46 3.97
C LEU A 147 -7.82 2.12 4.66
N LYS A 148 -8.81 1.31 5.01
CA LYS A 148 -8.59 0.01 5.65
C LYS A 148 -7.71 -0.89 4.78
N TYR A 149 -8.08 -1.08 3.55
CA TYR A 149 -7.35 -1.96 2.63
C TYR A 149 -5.97 -1.42 2.33
N TRP A 150 -5.82 -0.10 2.17
CA TRP A 150 -4.52 0.53 2.06
C TRP A 150 -3.64 0.22 3.28
N ALA A 151 -4.17 0.41 4.48
CA ALA A 151 -3.45 0.15 5.72
C ALA A 151 -3.15 -1.35 5.93
N GLU A 152 -4.04 -2.24 5.50
CA GLU A 152 -3.77 -3.69 5.48
C GLU A 152 -2.62 -4.04 4.55
N GLY A 153 -2.58 -3.47 3.34
CA GLY A 153 -1.48 -3.66 2.40
C GLY A 153 -0.15 -3.19 2.97
N PHE A 154 -0.12 -2.02 3.59
CA PHE A 154 1.06 -1.52 4.28
C PHE A 154 1.53 -2.48 5.38
N ARG A 155 0.61 -2.93 6.24
CA ARG A 155 0.90 -3.86 7.34
C ARG A 155 1.39 -5.21 6.83
N LEU A 156 0.87 -5.71 5.71
CA LEU A 156 1.34 -6.94 5.07
C LEU A 156 2.80 -6.83 4.64
N ALA A 157 3.21 -5.70 4.05
CA ALA A 157 4.60 -5.48 3.68
C ALA A 157 5.52 -5.44 4.91
N VAL A 158 5.10 -4.76 5.99
CA VAL A 158 5.83 -4.73 7.26
C VAL A 158 5.96 -6.13 7.85
N ALA A 159 4.91 -6.93 7.82
CA ALA A 159 4.91 -8.29 8.37
C ALA A 159 5.72 -9.29 7.51
N ALA A 160 5.88 -9.01 6.22
CA ALA A 160 6.63 -9.87 5.31
C ALA A 160 8.16 -9.69 5.39
N ASP A 161 8.63 -8.63 6.04
CA ASP A 161 10.04 -8.28 6.07
C ASP A 161 10.55 -8.10 7.51
N ASP A 162 11.33 -9.08 7.99
CA ASP A 162 11.92 -9.09 9.33
C ASP A 162 12.83 -7.88 9.61
N GLU A 163 13.24 -7.14 8.58
CA GLU A 163 14.08 -5.96 8.77
C GLU A 163 13.35 -4.74 9.33
N TRP A 164 12.04 -4.82 9.42
CA TRP A 164 11.27 -3.85 10.19
C TRP A 164 11.44 -3.99 11.71
N ALA A 165 12.04 -5.11 12.19
CA ALA A 165 12.23 -5.38 13.62
C ALA A 165 12.89 -4.24 14.39
N PRO A 166 13.93 -3.54 13.90
CA PRO A 166 14.52 -2.42 14.64
C PRO A 166 13.52 -1.31 14.95
N LEU A 167 12.63 -0.96 14.01
CA LEU A 167 11.59 0.04 14.24
C LEU A 167 10.54 -0.44 15.24
N LEU A 168 10.15 -1.72 15.15
CA LEU A 168 9.08 -2.28 16.00
C LEU A 168 9.48 -2.35 17.49
N ILE A 169 10.78 -2.42 17.79
CA ILE A 169 11.30 -2.45 19.17
C ILE A 169 11.78 -1.09 19.67
N ASP A 170 11.87 -0.09 18.78
CA ASP A 170 12.29 1.25 19.12
C ASP A 170 11.15 2.05 19.78
N PRO A 171 11.34 2.66 20.96
CA PRO A 171 10.26 3.36 21.67
C PRO A 171 9.77 4.63 20.97
N GLU A 172 10.56 5.20 20.07
CA GLU A 172 10.16 6.37 19.27
C GLU A 172 9.67 5.94 17.87
N GLY A 173 10.19 4.83 17.35
CA GLY A 173 9.84 4.30 16.02
C GLY A 173 8.50 3.55 16.01
N ALA A 174 8.28 2.63 16.94
CA ALA A 174 7.07 1.80 16.95
C ALA A 174 5.76 2.62 16.98
N PRO A 175 5.64 3.72 17.75
CA PRO A 175 4.43 4.55 17.74
C PRO A 175 4.10 5.18 16.38
N LEU A 176 5.08 5.32 15.48
CA LEU A 176 4.85 5.86 14.14
C LEU A 176 3.94 4.95 13.29
N LEU A 177 3.82 3.67 13.62
CA LEU A 177 2.89 2.77 12.94
C LEU A 177 1.46 2.82 13.49
N THR A 178 1.22 3.52 14.60
CA THR A 178 -0.10 3.56 15.23
C THR A 178 -1.21 3.98 14.27
N PRO A 179 -1.10 5.04 13.44
CA PRO A 179 -2.16 5.40 12.51
C PRO A 179 -2.46 4.29 11.49
N VAL A 180 -1.43 3.61 10.97
CA VAL A 180 -1.60 2.48 10.06
C VAL A 180 -2.36 1.33 10.74
N VAL A 181 -2.00 0.98 11.97
CA VAL A 181 -2.68 -0.06 12.74
C VAL A 181 -4.14 0.31 12.99
N LEU A 182 -4.42 1.56 13.36
CA LEU A 182 -5.78 2.04 13.58
C LEU A 182 -6.65 1.90 12.33
N TYR A 183 -6.13 2.35 11.17
CA TYR A 183 -6.86 2.21 9.90
C TYR A 183 -7.04 0.74 9.48
N SER A 184 -6.05 -0.13 9.70
CA SER A 184 -6.14 -1.53 9.31
C SER A 184 -7.08 -2.36 10.17
N THR A 185 -7.18 -2.04 11.47
CA THR A 185 -7.93 -2.85 12.44
C THR A 185 -9.25 -2.21 12.89
N GLY A 186 -9.40 -0.91 12.69
CA GLY A 186 -10.50 -0.13 13.27
C GLY A 186 -10.47 -0.07 14.79
N TYR A 187 -9.37 -0.51 15.42
CA TYR A 187 -9.27 -0.72 16.85
C TYR A 187 -8.00 -0.08 17.42
N ASN A 188 -8.17 0.63 18.53
CA ASN A 188 -7.05 1.14 19.30
C ASN A 188 -6.87 0.25 20.55
N PRO A 189 -5.76 -0.52 20.67
CA PRO A 189 -5.52 -1.39 21.82
C PRO A 189 -5.42 -0.61 23.15
N ASP A 190 -4.99 0.66 23.08
CA ASP A 190 -4.85 1.51 24.26
C ASP A 190 -6.16 2.20 24.67
N ASN A 191 -7.15 2.20 23.79
CA ASN A 191 -8.49 2.73 24.04
C ASN A 191 -9.56 1.82 23.39
N PRO A 192 -10.06 0.82 24.14
CA PRO A 192 -11.05 -0.15 23.62
C PRO A 192 -12.39 0.47 23.18
N ASP A 193 -12.71 1.67 23.67
CA ASP A 193 -13.93 2.40 23.31
C ASP A 193 -13.74 3.22 22.02
N PHE A 194 -12.50 3.29 21.49
CA PHE A 194 -12.20 3.97 20.26
C PHE A 194 -12.69 3.15 19.08
N GLN A 195 -13.57 3.71 18.28
CA GLN A 195 -13.98 3.20 16.98
C GLN A 195 -13.67 4.24 15.92
N LEU A 196 -13.19 3.80 14.78
CA LEU A 196 -13.08 4.65 13.61
C LEU A 196 -14.51 5.05 13.18
N ASP A 197 -14.79 6.32 13.23
CA ASP A 197 -16.06 6.94 12.81
C ASP A 197 -15.79 8.11 11.85
N ALA A 198 -16.84 8.85 11.50
CA ALA A 198 -16.69 10.00 10.61
C ALA A 198 -15.75 11.10 11.17
N GLU A 199 -15.52 11.15 12.50
CA GLU A 199 -14.56 12.05 13.12
C GLU A 199 -13.12 11.59 12.87
N SER A 200 -12.92 10.32 12.56
CA SER A 200 -11.61 9.72 12.27
C SER A 200 -10.99 10.24 10.96
N ARG A 201 -11.72 10.96 10.12
CA ARG A 201 -11.13 11.75 9.02
C ARG A 201 -10.07 12.73 9.53
N THR A 202 -10.14 13.11 10.78
CA THR A 202 -9.09 13.90 11.45
C THR A 202 -7.78 13.15 11.59
N LEU A 203 -7.77 11.82 11.46
CA LEU A 203 -6.57 10.99 11.53
C LEU A 203 -5.77 10.95 10.21
N LEU A 204 -6.37 11.31 9.07
CA LEU A 204 -5.66 11.31 7.79
C LEU A 204 -4.39 12.18 7.83
N PRO A 205 -4.40 13.43 8.36
CA PRO A 205 -3.17 14.19 8.53
C PRO A 205 -2.14 13.49 9.44
N ALA A 206 -2.60 12.78 10.47
CA ALA A 206 -1.73 12.00 11.35
C ALA A 206 -1.11 10.81 10.62
N LEU A 207 -1.88 10.09 9.78
CA LEU A 207 -1.37 9.03 8.93
C LEU A 207 -0.30 9.56 7.98
N ILE A 208 -0.60 10.62 7.23
CA ILE A 208 0.35 11.22 6.29
C ILE A 208 1.62 11.70 7.02
N GLY A 209 1.48 12.40 8.13
CA GLY A 209 2.61 12.83 8.96
C GLY A 209 3.46 11.67 9.44
N SER A 210 2.81 10.56 9.81
CA SER A 210 3.46 9.33 10.25
C SER A 210 4.29 8.68 9.14
N LEU A 211 3.81 8.68 7.90
CA LEU A 211 4.56 8.11 6.75
C LEU A 211 5.85 8.90 6.50
N TYR A 212 5.81 10.22 6.55
CA TYR A 212 7.02 11.04 6.43
C TYR A 212 7.98 10.81 7.60
N ALA A 213 7.46 10.68 8.83
CA ALA A 213 8.27 10.39 10.00
C ALA A 213 8.92 8.99 9.93
N LEU A 214 8.20 7.98 9.44
CA LEU A 214 8.73 6.64 9.18
C LEU A 214 9.86 6.67 8.13
N HIS A 215 9.65 7.40 7.03
CA HIS A 215 10.68 7.57 6.00
C HIS A 215 11.93 8.22 6.56
N ASP A 216 11.78 9.27 7.36
CA ASP A 216 12.88 9.96 8.02
C ASP A 216 13.59 9.07 9.05
N TRP A 217 12.85 8.31 9.85
CA TRP A 217 13.41 7.38 10.83
C TRP A 217 14.31 6.34 10.13
N TRP A 218 13.83 5.71 9.05
CA TRP A 218 14.61 4.75 8.28
C TRP A 218 15.82 5.40 7.59
N ARG A 219 15.68 6.62 7.10
CA ARG A 219 16.81 7.37 6.53
C ARG A 219 17.91 7.58 7.57
N GLN A 220 17.57 7.99 8.78
CA GLN A 220 18.50 8.19 9.89
C GLN A 220 19.10 6.86 10.35
N TYR A 221 18.29 5.82 10.46
CA TYR A 221 18.74 4.48 10.84
C TYR A 221 19.79 3.96 9.85
N ARG A 222 19.56 4.07 8.56
CA ARG A 222 20.53 3.68 7.52
C ARG A 222 21.85 4.49 7.59
N GLN A 223 21.78 5.77 7.93
CA GLN A 223 22.97 6.61 8.09
C GLN A 223 23.83 6.18 9.27
N THR A 224 23.20 5.73 10.36
CA THR A 224 23.89 5.37 11.60
C THR A 224 24.39 3.92 11.61
N HIS A 225 23.67 3.01 10.95
CA HIS A 225 23.96 1.57 11.00
C HIS A 225 24.52 1.01 9.68
N GLY A 226 24.63 1.83 8.65
CA GLY A 226 25.03 1.43 7.31
C GLY A 226 23.85 0.85 6.52
N ALA A 227 23.95 0.84 5.18
CA ALA A 227 22.95 0.18 4.35
C ALA A 227 23.12 -1.34 4.52
N HIS A 228 22.11 -2.02 5.05
CA HIS A 228 22.08 -3.47 5.04
C HIS A 228 22.09 -3.99 3.60
N GLN A 229 22.79 -5.10 3.38
CA GLN A 229 22.87 -5.72 2.06
C GLN A 229 21.50 -6.29 1.68
N ALA A 230 21.16 -6.17 0.39
CA ALA A 230 19.89 -6.58 -0.18
C ALA A 230 19.39 -7.96 0.30
N HIS A 231 18.09 -8.00 0.60
CA HIS A 231 17.39 -9.08 1.29
C HIS A 231 17.04 -10.28 0.45
N THR A 232 16.91 -11.38 1.20
CA THR A 232 16.08 -12.52 0.82
C THR A 232 14.75 -12.37 1.56
N ILE A 233 13.75 -11.78 0.94
CA ILE A 233 12.39 -11.90 1.43
C ILE A 233 11.97 -13.34 1.22
N THR A 234 11.68 -14.05 2.30
CA THR A 234 11.01 -15.34 2.22
C THR A 234 9.55 -15.04 1.95
N PRO A 235 8.99 -15.42 0.77
CA PRO A 235 7.56 -15.22 0.54
C PRO A 235 6.81 -16.10 1.54
N THR A 236 6.41 -15.49 2.63
CA THR A 236 5.43 -16.10 3.51
C THR A 236 4.10 -15.96 2.81
N LEU A 237 3.70 -17.02 2.10
CA LEU A 237 2.33 -17.16 1.62
C LEU A 237 1.44 -16.96 2.85
N VAL A 238 0.85 -15.78 2.96
CA VAL A 238 -0.15 -15.48 3.98
C VAL A 238 -1.37 -16.30 3.65
N ARG A 239 -1.41 -17.48 4.20
CA ARG A 239 -2.42 -18.53 3.95
C ARG A 239 -3.75 -18.28 4.68
N GLU A 240 -4.01 -17.07 5.16
CA GLU A 240 -5.29 -16.70 5.78
C GLU A 240 -5.58 -15.21 5.54
N SER A 241 -5.76 -14.83 4.27
CA SER A 241 -6.57 -13.64 4.00
C SER A 241 -8.03 -14.00 4.27
N PRO A 242 -8.78 -13.22 5.06
CA PRO A 242 -10.22 -13.38 5.06
C PRO A 242 -10.68 -13.18 3.62
N LYS A 243 -11.35 -14.19 3.06
CA LYS A 243 -11.96 -14.08 1.74
C LYS A 243 -12.87 -12.85 1.76
N VAL A 244 -12.40 -11.77 1.17
CA VAL A 244 -13.27 -10.66 0.79
C VAL A 244 -14.15 -11.24 -0.31
N GLY A 245 -15.35 -11.68 0.09
CA GLY A 245 -16.30 -12.25 -0.85
C GLY A 245 -16.60 -11.19 -1.91
N ARG A 246 -16.17 -11.44 -3.13
CA ARG A 246 -16.69 -10.75 -4.30
C ARG A 246 -18.20 -10.98 -4.27
N ASN A 247 -18.91 -9.90 -4.05
CA ASN A 247 -20.33 -9.70 -4.31
C ASN A 247 -21.22 -10.95 -4.36
N ASP A 248 -21.53 -11.55 -3.21
CA ASP A 248 -22.82 -12.22 -3.10
C ASP A 248 -23.88 -11.12 -3.13
N PRO A 249 -24.83 -11.17 -4.06
CA PRO A 249 -25.90 -10.17 -4.09
C PRO A 249 -26.58 -10.15 -2.73
N CYS A 250 -26.71 -8.96 -2.16
CA CYS A 250 -27.51 -8.76 -0.96
C CYS A 250 -28.89 -9.41 -1.10
N PRO A 251 -29.38 -10.18 -0.12
CA PRO A 251 -30.68 -10.82 -0.15
C PRO A 251 -31.84 -9.82 -0.25
#